data_57ce58e420937c5a26eb2e0d27d2c561
#
_entry.id   57ce58e420937c5a26eb2e0d27d2c561
#
_cell.length_a   1.000
_cell.length_b   1.000
_cell.length_c   1.000
_cell.angle_alpha   90.00
_cell.angle_beta   90.00
_cell.angle_gamma   90.00
#
_symmetry.space_group_name_H-M   'P 1'
#
loop_
_entity.id
_entity.type
_entity.pdbx_description
1 polymer ?
#
loop_
_entity_poly.entity_id
_entity_poly.type
_entity_poly.pdbx_seq_one_letter_code
_entity_poly.pdbx_strand_id
1 'polypeptide(L)'
;AVISDIDDTIVETGITGDFRAVLHNWRRVLVEMPEERVLVPGADLFYNALGGGEVLAEGQGHAGETQAATHRPFFYVSSSPWNLFSYLVTYIRGRGLPLGPISLRDWGLDRETFGSASHGTHKRAAIDGILATYPEMKFALIGDDSQGDLTAFADIAIENPGRIRAIFIRKVGDAMNPEEITAKAKLEAGKVPLWLGDSYHTGHQFLAS
;
A
#
# COMPACT_ATOMS: atom_id res chain seq x y z
N ALA A 1 1.10 -7.47 11.88
CA ALA A 1 1.42 -6.16 11.32
C ALA A 1 0.89 -6.03 9.90
N VAL A 2 0.90 -4.82 9.36
CA VAL A 2 0.48 -4.51 8.00
C VAL A 2 1.61 -3.81 7.28
N ILE A 3 1.90 -4.21 6.04
CA ILE A 3 2.76 -3.47 5.11
C ILE A 3 1.87 -3.03 3.95
N SER A 4 1.79 -1.73 3.71
CA SER A 4 0.92 -1.14 2.70
C SER A 4 1.70 -0.27 1.72
N ASP A 5 1.38 -0.41 0.44
CA ASP A 5 1.65 0.63 -0.54
C ASP A 5 0.76 1.85 -0.30
N ILE A 6 1.06 2.97 -0.92
CA ILE A 6 0.33 4.24 -0.77
C ILE A 6 -0.35 4.65 -2.08
N ASP A 7 0.41 4.74 -3.17
CA ASP A 7 -0.06 5.28 -4.44
C ASP A 7 -1.04 4.30 -5.11
N ASP A 8 -2.19 4.79 -5.56
CA ASP A 8 -3.33 4.01 -6.09
C ASP A 8 -3.87 2.91 -5.15
N THR A 9 -3.24 2.72 -4.01
CA THR A 9 -3.67 1.80 -2.95
C THR A 9 -4.51 2.51 -1.89
N ILE A 10 -4.07 3.67 -1.40
CA ILE A 10 -4.79 4.50 -0.42
C ILE A 10 -5.28 5.79 -1.06
N VAL A 11 -4.45 6.39 -1.90
CA VAL A 11 -4.66 7.67 -2.58
C VAL A 11 -5.03 7.40 -4.02
N GLU A 12 -6.19 7.86 -4.48
CA GLU A 12 -6.49 7.84 -5.89
C GLU A 12 -5.63 8.89 -6.61
N THR A 13 -4.69 8.45 -7.43
CA THR A 13 -3.87 9.37 -8.22
C THR A 13 -4.60 9.87 -9.45
N GLY A 14 -5.67 9.19 -9.87
CA GLY A 14 -6.47 9.53 -11.07
C GLY A 14 -5.70 9.38 -12.38
N ILE A 15 -4.55 8.72 -12.35
CA ILE A 15 -3.66 8.59 -13.50
C ILE A 15 -3.60 7.12 -13.91
N THR A 16 -4.54 6.73 -14.73
CA THR A 16 -4.46 5.49 -15.49
C THR A 16 -3.42 5.68 -16.61
N GLY A 17 -2.23 5.13 -16.43
CA GLY A 17 -1.16 5.13 -17.42
C GLY A 17 -0.04 6.12 -17.11
N ASP A 18 1.16 5.70 -17.22
CA ASP A 18 2.46 6.37 -17.13
C ASP A 18 2.72 7.21 -15.84
N PHE A 19 3.07 6.50 -14.77
CA PHE A 19 3.64 7.05 -13.53
C PHE A 19 4.84 8.00 -13.78
N ARG A 20 5.48 7.91 -14.96
CA ARG A 20 6.51 8.85 -15.40
C ARG A 20 5.98 10.27 -15.60
N ALA A 21 4.72 10.41 -16.01
CA ALA A 21 4.09 11.73 -16.16
C ALA A 21 3.83 12.38 -14.78
N VAL A 22 3.49 11.58 -13.75
CA VAL A 22 3.35 12.08 -12.37
C VAL A 22 4.69 12.52 -11.82
N LEU A 23 5.73 11.75 -12.09
CA LEU A 23 7.09 12.07 -11.63
C LEU A 23 7.64 13.33 -12.29
N HIS A 24 7.34 13.56 -13.57
CA HIS A 24 7.74 14.79 -14.26
C HIS A 24 6.96 16.01 -13.74
N ASN A 25 5.75 15.80 -13.24
CA ASN A 25 4.86 16.82 -12.68
C ASN A 25 4.80 16.84 -11.15
N TRP A 26 5.73 16.18 -10.42
CA TRP A 26 5.72 16.12 -8.95
C TRP A 26 5.58 17.51 -8.29
N ARG A 27 6.08 18.57 -8.94
CA ARG A 27 5.87 19.96 -8.50
C ARG A 27 4.39 20.35 -8.54
N ARG A 28 3.62 19.80 -9.47
CA ARG A 28 2.18 20.02 -9.59
C ARG A 28 1.41 19.25 -8.52
N VAL A 29 1.90 18.04 -8.21
CA VAL A 29 1.36 17.20 -7.11
C VAL A 29 1.55 17.87 -5.75
N LEU A 30 2.66 18.59 -5.53
CA LEU A 30 2.90 19.37 -4.31
C LEU A 30 2.05 20.64 -4.19
N VAL A 31 1.47 21.13 -5.30
CA VAL A 31 0.59 22.30 -5.29
C VAL A 31 -0.84 21.92 -4.89
N GLU A 32 -1.24 20.67 -5.15
CA GLU A 32 -2.52 20.14 -4.64
C GLU A 32 -2.40 19.87 -3.15
N MET A 33 -3.30 20.48 -2.37
CA MET A 33 -3.32 20.26 -0.92
C MET A 33 -3.62 18.79 -0.62
N PRO A 34 -3.06 18.19 0.45
CA PRO A 34 -3.33 16.79 0.82
C PRO A 34 -4.82 16.47 0.98
N GLU A 35 -5.60 17.50 1.32
CA GLU A 35 -7.05 17.41 1.52
C GLU A 35 -7.85 17.29 0.21
N GLU A 36 -7.26 17.67 -0.92
CA GLU A 36 -7.91 17.62 -2.24
C GLU A 36 -7.83 16.23 -2.89
N ARG A 37 -6.93 15.36 -2.42
CA ARG A 37 -6.81 14.01 -2.96
C ARG A 37 -7.86 13.08 -2.37
N VAL A 38 -8.49 12.32 -3.24
CA VAL A 38 -9.54 11.40 -2.88
C VAL A 38 -8.95 10.17 -2.20
N LEU A 39 -9.51 9.82 -1.05
CA LEU A 39 -9.24 8.54 -0.40
C LEU A 39 -9.96 7.43 -1.17
N VAL A 40 -9.30 6.30 -1.37
CA VAL A 40 -9.94 5.11 -1.93
C VAL A 40 -11.14 4.72 -1.06
N PRO A 41 -12.34 4.49 -1.66
CA PRO A 41 -13.54 4.19 -0.91
C PRO A 41 -13.38 3.03 0.07
N GLY A 42 -13.72 3.27 1.35
CA GLY A 42 -13.65 2.29 2.44
C GLY A 42 -12.26 2.03 3.01
N ALA A 43 -11.21 2.74 2.53
CA ALA A 43 -9.85 2.53 3.02
C ALA A 43 -9.72 2.86 4.51
N ASP A 44 -10.34 3.93 4.99
CA ASP A 44 -10.35 4.32 6.40
C ASP A 44 -10.89 3.22 7.31
N LEU A 45 -12.06 2.67 6.99
CA LEU A 45 -12.68 1.58 7.76
C LEU A 45 -11.84 0.30 7.69
N PHE A 46 -11.35 -0.06 6.52
CA PHE A 46 -10.58 -1.26 6.29
C PHE A 46 -9.23 -1.22 7.03
N TYR A 47 -8.50 -0.11 6.95
CA TYR A 47 -7.21 0.06 7.62
C TYR A 47 -7.35 0.09 9.14
N ASN A 48 -8.37 0.76 9.64
CA ASN A 48 -8.66 0.77 11.09
C ASN A 48 -9.04 -0.63 11.59
N ALA A 49 -9.86 -1.38 10.86
CA ALA A 49 -10.19 -2.77 11.20
C ALA A 49 -8.94 -3.67 11.19
N LEU A 50 -8.06 -3.54 10.18
CA LEU A 50 -6.77 -4.25 10.15
C LEU A 50 -5.87 -3.84 11.32
N GLY A 51 -5.88 -2.60 11.74
CA GLY A 51 -5.15 -2.08 12.90
C GLY A 51 -5.62 -2.68 14.21
N GLY A 52 -6.83 -3.21 14.27
CA GLY A 52 -7.44 -3.75 15.50
C GLY A 52 -7.77 -2.67 16.53
N GLY A 53 -7.81 -1.40 16.13
CA GLY A 53 -8.29 -0.27 16.92
C GLY A 53 -9.82 -0.16 16.88
N GLU A 54 -10.34 0.86 17.54
CA GLU A 54 -11.77 1.19 17.48
C GLU A 54 -12.14 1.59 16.05
N VAL A 55 -13.16 0.95 15.48
CA VAL A 55 -13.64 1.27 14.13
C VAL A 55 -14.44 2.55 14.22
N LEU A 56 -13.86 3.65 13.75
CA LEU A 56 -14.59 4.91 13.61
C LEU A 56 -15.58 4.79 12.45
N ALA A 57 -16.77 5.37 12.62
CA ALA A 57 -17.74 5.44 11.52
C ALA A 57 -17.21 6.35 10.40
N GLU A 58 -17.60 6.04 9.15
CA GLU A 58 -17.20 6.80 7.97
C GLU A 58 -17.42 8.32 8.17
N GLY A 59 -16.38 9.12 7.97
CA GLY A 59 -16.42 10.58 8.17
C GLY A 59 -16.21 11.09 9.59
N GLN A 60 -15.96 10.22 10.58
CA GLN A 60 -15.68 10.64 11.96
C GLN A 60 -14.20 10.90 12.27
N GLY A 61 -13.32 10.75 11.28
CA GLY A 61 -11.91 11.13 11.40
C GLY A 61 -11.77 12.64 11.49
N HIS A 62 -11.64 13.17 12.68
CA HIS A 62 -11.44 14.61 12.90
C HIS A 62 -9.98 14.96 12.68
N ALA A 63 -9.71 15.83 11.73
CA ALA A 63 -8.38 16.43 11.55
C ALA A 63 -7.99 17.16 12.84
N GLY A 64 -6.98 16.64 13.54
CA GLY A 64 -6.41 17.29 14.73
C GLY A 64 -6.58 16.56 16.06
N GLU A 65 -7.40 15.51 16.13
CA GLU A 65 -7.51 14.69 17.34
C GLU A 65 -6.40 13.63 17.41
N THR A 66 -5.97 13.27 18.61
CA THR A 66 -5.04 12.18 18.87
C THR A 66 -5.65 10.87 18.37
N GLN A 67 -5.07 10.27 17.33
CA GLN A 67 -5.48 8.95 16.87
C GLN A 67 -5.20 7.91 17.95
N ALA A 68 -6.18 7.04 18.20
CA ALA A 68 -5.97 5.89 19.07
C ALA A 68 -4.85 5.02 18.49
N ALA A 69 -3.96 4.53 19.38
CA ALA A 69 -2.89 3.62 18.98
C ALA A 69 -3.52 2.32 18.44
N THR A 70 -3.05 1.87 17.28
CA THR A 70 -3.45 0.58 16.73
C THR A 70 -2.77 -0.56 17.47
N HIS A 71 -3.46 -1.70 17.63
CA HIS A 71 -2.88 -2.91 18.23
C HIS A 71 -1.91 -3.63 17.29
N ARG A 72 -1.98 -3.33 15.97
CA ARG A 72 -1.11 -3.89 14.94
C ARG A 72 -0.31 -2.80 14.26
N PRO A 73 1.03 -2.90 14.25
CA PRO A 73 1.87 -1.92 13.57
C PRO A 73 1.59 -1.85 12.07
N PHE A 74 1.64 -0.63 11.53
CA PHE A 74 1.62 -0.35 10.10
C PHE A 74 2.98 0.09 9.62
N PHE A 75 3.34 -0.34 8.41
CA PHE A 75 4.51 0.10 7.67
C PHE A 75 4.04 0.49 6.27
N TYR A 76 4.46 1.64 5.81
CA TYR A 76 4.13 2.12 4.47
C TYR A 76 5.36 2.06 3.58
N VAL A 77 5.19 1.56 2.36
CA VAL A 77 6.25 1.46 1.36
C VAL A 77 5.74 2.07 0.07
N SER A 78 6.39 3.13 -0.42
CA SER A 78 5.97 3.82 -1.64
C SER A 78 7.15 4.07 -2.56
N SER A 79 6.91 4.04 -3.87
CA SER A 79 7.87 4.47 -4.89
C SER A 79 7.97 5.98 -5.02
N SER A 80 7.19 6.72 -4.29
CA SER A 80 7.22 8.18 -4.23
C SER A 80 8.56 8.69 -3.68
N PRO A 81 9.05 9.86 -4.14
CA PRO A 81 10.31 10.42 -3.67
C PRO A 81 10.22 10.87 -2.20
N TRP A 82 11.34 10.76 -1.48
CA TRP A 82 11.41 11.06 -0.04
C TRP A 82 11.01 12.49 0.34
N ASN A 83 11.13 13.45 -0.58
CA ASN A 83 10.68 14.83 -0.35
C ASN A 83 9.15 14.99 -0.22
N LEU A 84 8.37 13.95 -0.55
CA LEU A 84 6.93 13.88 -0.27
C LEU A 84 6.61 13.39 1.15
N PHE A 85 7.60 13.08 1.98
CA PHE A 85 7.39 12.51 3.31
C PHE A 85 6.38 13.30 4.16
N SER A 86 6.62 14.61 4.30
CA SER A 86 5.74 15.47 5.11
C SER A 86 4.32 15.54 4.55
N TYR A 87 4.18 15.55 3.22
CA TYR A 87 2.90 15.52 2.53
C TYR A 87 2.15 14.23 2.84
N LEU A 88 2.80 13.07 2.69
CA LEU A 88 2.19 11.76 2.94
C LEU A 88 1.80 11.57 4.41
N VAL A 89 2.64 12.01 5.35
CA VAL A 89 2.31 11.99 6.79
C VAL A 89 1.07 12.84 7.06
N THR A 90 1.00 14.04 6.50
CA THR A 90 -0.17 14.93 6.66
C THR A 90 -1.43 14.29 6.06
N TYR A 91 -1.32 13.68 4.89
CA TYR A 91 -2.43 12.98 4.25
C TYR A 91 -2.92 11.81 5.09
N ILE A 92 -2.05 10.87 5.49
CA ILE A 92 -2.40 9.69 6.30
C ILE A 92 -3.08 10.13 7.60
N ARG A 93 -2.52 11.15 8.27
CA ARG A 93 -3.07 11.70 9.51
C ARG A 93 -4.44 12.36 9.31
N GLY A 94 -4.56 13.20 8.27
CA GLY A 94 -5.80 13.92 7.95
C GLY A 94 -6.95 13.01 7.53
N ARG A 95 -6.65 11.79 7.06
CA ARG A 95 -7.64 10.78 6.68
C ARG A 95 -7.93 9.76 7.78
N GLY A 96 -7.39 9.94 8.99
CA GLY A 96 -7.63 9.01 10.10
C GLY A 96 -7.04 7.62 9.91
N LEU A 97 -6.07 7.47 8.99
CA LEU A 97 -5.40 6.19 8.75
C LEU A 97 -4.35 5.90 9.83
N PRO A 98 -4.08 4.63 10.15
CA PRO A 98 -3.06 4.26 11.12
C PRO A 98 -1.70 4.88 10.78
N LEU A 99 -1.04 5.52 11.74
CA LEU A 99 0.31 6.05 11.55
C LEU A 99 1.34 4.93 11.68
N GLY A 100 2.42 5.05 10.91
CA GLY A 100 3.53 4.10 10.94
C GLY A 100 4.74 4.62 10.16
N PRO A 101 5.88 3.92 10.23
CA PRO A 101 7.05 4.23 9.41
C PRO A 101 6.70 4.22 7.92
N ILE A 102 7.26 5.19 7.18
CA ILE A 102 7.10 5.32 5.74
C ILE A 102 8.45 5.15 5.07
N SER A 103 8.61 4.16 4.23
CA SER A 103 9.77 3.95 3.37
C SER A 103 9.48 4.55 2.00
N LEU A 104 10.24 5.57 1.64
CA LEU A 104 10.15 6.27 0.36
C LEU A 104 11.42 6.04 -0.45
N ARG A 105 11.30 6.20 -1.77
CA ARG A 105 12.43 6.02 -2.65
C ARG A 105 13.34 7.26 -2.65
N ASP A 106 14.66 7.02 -2.55
CA ASP A 106 15.65 8.03 -2.87
C ASP A 106 15.83 8.10 -4.40
N TRP A 107 15.38 9.21 -4.97
CA TRP A 107 15.52 9.52 -6.40
C TRP A 107 16.83 10.26 -6.67
N GLY A 108 17.91 9.96 -5.94
CA GLY A 108 19.20 10.59 -6.12
C GLY A 108 19.55 10.87 -7.59
N LEU A 109 20.47 11.79 -7.85
CA LEU A 109 20.84 12.29 -9.19
C LEU A 109 21.51 11.26 -10.10
N ASP A 110 21.56 9.99 -9.72
CA ASP A 110 22.15 8.91 -10.50
C ASP A 110 21.23 8.47 -11.63
N ARG A 111 21.70 8.70 -12.87
CA ARG A 111 21.01 8.33 -14.10
C ARG A 111 20.69 6.82 -14.25
N GLU A 112 21.32 5.96 -13.47
CA GLU A 112 21.10 4.51 -13.49
C GLU A 112 19.80 4.07 -12.80
N THR A 113 19.20 4.93 -11.99
CA THR A 113 17.95 4.65 -11.24
C THR A 113 16.67 4.95 -12.03
N PHE A 114 16.77 5.44 -13.27
CA PHE A 114 15.64 5.82 -14.13
C PHE A 114 15.10 4.65 -14.98
N GLY A 115 14.63 3.55 -14.36
CA GLY A 115 14.03 2.43 -15.10
C GLY A 115 12.80 1.85 -14.40
N SER A 116 11.81 1.34 -15.16
CA SER A 116 10.62 0.65 -14.62
C SER A 116 10.99 -0.59 -13.79
N ALA A 117 12.10 -1.27 -14.11
CA ALA A 117 12.65 -2.37 -13.33
C ALA A 117 13.06 -1.98 -11.89
N SER A 118 13.24 -0.69 -11.61
CA SER A 118 13.70 -0.21 -10.30
C SER A 118 12.57 0.04 -9.28
N HIS A 119 11.30 0.10 -9.70
CA HIS A 119 10.17 0.32 -8.78
C HIS A 119 9.89 -0.92 -7.93
N GLY A 120 9.73 -2.08 -8.57
CA GLY A 120 9.52 -3.34 -7.86
C GLY A 120 10.71 -3.71 -6.96
N THR A 121 11.93 -3.40 -7.37
CA THR A 121 13.15 -3.67 -6.59
C THR A 121 13.19 -2.88 -5.29
N HIS A 122 12.81 -1.60 -5.30
CA HIS A 122 12.77 -0.77 -4.08
C HIS A 122 11.72 -1.26 -3.09
N LYS A 123 10.47 -1.46 -3.54
CA LYS A 123 9.39 -1.99 -2.67
C LYS A 123 9.80 -3.34 -2.09
N ARG A 124 10.35 -4.22 -2.93
CA ARG A 124 10.84 -5.53 -2.50
C ARG A 124 11.90 -5.41 -1.40
N ALA A 125 12.94 -4.62 -1.62
CA ALA A 125 14.03 -4.44 -0.65
C ALA A 125 13.52 -3.85 0.67
N ALA A 126 12.58 -2.89 0.63
CA ALA A 126 11.98 -2.31 1.82
C ALA A 126 11.18 -3.35 2.62
N ILE A 127 10.37 -4.18 1.94
CA ILE A 127 9.60 -5.26 2.58
C ILE A 127 10.54 -6.31 3.18
N ASP A 128 11.54 -6.76 2.44
CA ASP A 128 12.53 -7.73 2.93
C ASP A 128 13.26 -7.20 4.18
N GLY A 129 13.60 -5.90 4.21
CA GLY A 129 14.19 -5.23 5.37
C GLY A 129 13.26 -5.24 6.60
N ILE A 130 11.96 -4.99 6.40
CA ILE A 130 10.95 -5.07 7.46
C ILE A 130 10.83 -6.51 7.98
N LEU A 131 10.73 -7.50 7.08
CA LEU A 131 10.64 -8.90 7.45
C LEU A 131 11.87 -9.38 8.23
N ALA A 132 13.06 -8.93 7.85
CA ALA A 132 14.31 -9.24 8.55
C ALA A 132 14.40 -8.58 9.93
N THR A 133 13.93 -7.34 10.05
CA THR A 133 13.94 -6.58 11.32
C THR A 133 12.98 -7.18 12.35
N TYR A 134 11.87 -7.77 11.90
CA TYR A 134 10.83 -8.34 12.77
C TYR A 134 10.61 -9.83 12.47
N PRO A 135 11.55 -10.73 12.80
CA PRO A 135 11.55 -12.12 12.36
C PRO A 135 10.34 -12.95 12.85
N GLU A 136 9.78 -12.60 14.01
CA GLU A 136 8.64 -13.34 14.59
C GLU A 136 7.27 -12.77 14.16
N MET A 137 7.26 -11.60 13.51
CA MET A 137 6.03 -10.93 13.17
C MET A 137 5.43 -11.47 11.86
N LYS A 138 4.11 -11.60 11.82
CA LYS A 138 3.36 -11.97 10.61
C LYS A 138 2.69 -10.74 10.03
N PHE A 139 2.59 -10.69 8.71
CA PHE A 139 2.16 -9.50 7.98
C PHE A 139 0.96 -9.77 7.08
N ALA A 140 0.10 -8.76 6.95
CA ALA A 140 -0.77 -8.58 5.79
C ALA A 140 -0.08 -7.60 4.83
N LEU A 141 -0.16 -7.86 3.53
CA LEU A 141 0.35 -6.97 2.48
C LEU A 141 -0.82 -6.32 1.76
N ILE A 142 -0.73 -5.01 1.52
CA ILE A 142 -1.77 -4.25 0.81
C ILE A 142 -1.11 -3.48 -0.33
N GLY A 143 -1.66 -3.61 -1.54
CA GLY A 143 -1.17 -2.95 -2.74
C GLY A 143 -2.26 -2.84 -3.80
N ASP A 144 -1.86 -2.51 -5.01
CA ASP A 144 -2.73 -2.41 -6.18
C ASP A 144 -2.20 -3.20 -7.38
N ASP A 145 -2.99 -3.28 -8.44
CA ASP A 145 -2.61 -4.00 -9.68
C ASP A 145 -1.95 -3.11 -10.74
N SER A 146 -1.73 -1.82 -10.46
CA SER A 146 -1.16 -0.88 -11.45
C SER A 146 0.36 -0.95 -11.55
N GLN A 147 1.06 -1.37 -10.46
CA GLN A 147 2.52 -1.31 -10.35
C GLN A 147 3.20 -2.68 -10.12
N GLY A 148 2.47 -3.79 -10.33
CA GLY A 148 3.02 -5.14 -10.18
C GLY A 148 3.13 -5.63 -8.74
N ASP A 149 2.41 -5.02 -7.79
CA ASP A 149 2.42 -5.42 -6.38
C ASP A 149 1.97 -6.87 -6.19
N LEU A 150 0.95 -7.34 -6.94
CA LEU A 150 0.48 -8.72 -6.84
C LEU A 150 1.60 -9.73 -7.10
N THR A 151 2.39 -9.51 -8.15
CA THR A 151 3.52 -10.39 -8.52
C THR A 151 4.61 -10.34 -7.45
N ALA A 152 5.00 -9.15 -7.03
CA ALA A 152 6.02 -8.97 -5.99
C ALA A 152 5.60 -9.58 -4.65
N PHE A 153 4.35 -9.39 -4.23
CA PHE A 153 3.83 -9.92 -2.97
C PHE A 153 3.67 -11.44 -3.00
N ALA A 154 3.31 -12.01 -4.15
CA ALA A 154 3.26 -13.46 -4.32
C ALA A 154 4.65 -14.09 -4.15
N ASP A 155 5.66 -13.52 -4.77
CA ASP A 155 7.03 -14.02 -4.62
C ASP A 155 7.52 -13.89 -3.17
N ILE A 156 7.28 -12.75 -2.50
CA ILE A 156 7.59 -12.55 -1.08
C ILE A 156 6.89 -13.62 -0.20
N ALA A 157 5.61 -13.89 -0.45
CA ALA A 157 4.85 -14.84 0.35
C ALA A 157 5.38 -16.27 0.20
N ILE A 158 5.76 -16.68 -1.01
CA ILE A 158 6.30 -18.01 -1.28
C ILE A 158 7.71 -18.17 -0.69
N GLU A 159 8.55 -17.15 -0.77
CA GLU A 159 9.90 -17.16 -0.22
C GLU A 159 9.91 -17.07 1.32
N ASN A 160 8.84 -16.56 1.94
CA ASN A 160 8.71 -16.40 3.38
C ASN A 160 7.49 -17.18 3.93
N PRO A 161 7.49 -18.53 3.88
CA PRO A 161 6.33 -19.35 4.23
C PRO A 161 5.87 -19.10 5.67
N GLY A 162 4.56 -18.89 5.83
CA GLY A 162 3.93 -18.63 7.12
C GLY A 162 4.11 -17.22 7.69
N ARG A 163 4.88 -16.35 7.00
CA ARG A 163 5.08 -14.95 7.41
C ARG A 163 4.00 -14.02 6.87
N ILE A 164 3.47 -14.30 5.68
CA ILE A 164 2.40 -13.52 5.06
C ILE A 164 1.06 -14.20 5.36
N ARG A 165 0.17 -13.48 6.04
CA ARG A 165 -1.13 -13.98 6.51
C ARG A 165 -2.24 -13.77 5.49
N ALA A 166 -2.17 -12.68 4.73
CA ALA A 166 -3.10 -12.36 3.66
C ALA A 166 -2.49 -11.29 2.75
N ILE A 167 -2.97 -11.24 1.53
CA ILE A 167 -2.62 -10.21 0.55
C ILE A 167 -3.92 -9.55 0.08
N PHE A 168 -3.92 -8.23 0.04
CA PHE A 168 -5.04 -7.41 -0.43
C PHE A 168 -4.56 -6.57 -1.61
N ILE A 169 -5.16 -6.79 -2.77
CA ILE A 169 -4.84 -6.05 -4.00
C ILE A 169 -6.07 -5.29 -4.46
N ARG A 170 -5.95 -3.96 -4.46
CA ARG A 170 -6.96 -3.11 -5.08
C ARG A 170 -6.85 -3.22 -6.60
N LYS A 171 -7.97 -3.51 -7.26
CA LYS A 171 -8.05 -3.52 -8.70
C LYS A 171 -8.28 -2.11 -9.23
N VAL A 172 -7.33 -1.64 -10.02
CA VAL A 172 -7.37 -0.38 -10.77
C VAL A 172 -7.60 -0.67 -12.26
N GLY A 173 -7.07 -1.80 -12.75
CA GLY A 173 -7.23 -2.28 -14.12
C GLY A 173 -8.42 -3.24 -14.31
N ASP A 174 -8.87 -3.38 -15.57
CA ASP A 174 -10.04 -4.22 -15.91
C ASP A 174 -9.73 -5.72 -15.93
N ALA A 175 -8.55 -6.10 -16.42
CA ALA A 175 -8.16 -7.50 -16.62
C ALA A 175 -6.78 -7.80 -16.05
N MET A 176 -6.64 -9.00 -15.50
CA MET A 176 -5.34 -9.51 -15.04
C MET A 176 -4.44 -9.84 -16.23
N ASN A 177 -3.19 -9.44 -16.16
CA ASN A 177 -2.18 -9.84 -17.11
C ASN A 177 -1.65 -11.27 -16.81
N PRO A 178 -0.88 -11.91 -17.73
CA PRO A 178 -0.37 -13.27 -17.53
C PRO A 178 0.50 -13.47 -16.29
N GLU A 179 1.25 -12.44 -15.87
CA GLU A 179 2.09 -12.47 -14.68
C GLU A 179 1.25 -12.48 -13.41
N GLU A 180 0.20 -11.68 -13.36
CA GLU A 180 -0.77 -11.64 -12.26
C GLU A 180 -1.57 -12.94 -12.13
N ILE A 181 -1.97 -13.54 -13.26
CA ILE A 181 -2.62 -14.86 -13.26
C ILE A 181 -1.68 -15.91 -12.66
N THR A 182 -0.40 -15.87 -13.03
CA THR A 182 0.62 -16.76 -12.48
C THR A 182 0.84 -16.52 -10.98
N ALA A 183 0.91 -15.25 -10.56
CA ALA A 183 1.05 -14.86 -9.16
C ALA A 183 -0.12 -15.35 -8.31
N LYS A 184 -1.35 -15.18 -8.80
CA LYS A 184 -2.56 -15.70 -8.15
C LYS A 184 -2.50 -17.22 -7.98
N ALA A 185 -2.13 -17.97 -9.02
CA ALA A 185 -1.99 -19.42 -8.94
C ALA A 185 -0.93 -19.86 -7.92
N LYS A 186 0.20 -19.14 -7.82
CA LYS A 186 1.23 -19.37 -6.78
C LYS A 186 0.67 -19.20 -5.37
N LEU A 187 -0.11 -18.13 -5.12
CA LEU A 187 -0.73 -17.86 -3.82
C LEU A 187 -1.76 -18.91 -3.44
N GLU A 188 -2.58 -19.36 -4.40
CA GLU A 188 -3.55 -20.44 -4.21
C GLU A 188 -2.84 -21.76 -3.82
N ALA A 189 -1.78 -22.13 -4.54
CA ALA A 189 -0.97 -23.31 -4.23
C ALA A 189 -0.30 -23.20 -2.85
N GLY A 190 0.18 -22.00 -2.48
CA GLY A 190 0.77 -21.68 -1.17
C GLY A 190 -0.25 -21.54 -0.05
N LYS A 191 -1.55 -21.60 -0.35
CA LYS A 191 -2.67 -21.35 0.60
C LYS A 191 -2.56 -20.00 1.31
N VAL A 192 -2.10 -18.98 0.60
CA VAL A 192 -2.06 -17.60 1.09
C VAL A 192 -3.35 -16.91 0.67
N PRO A 193 -4.18 -16.44 1.62
CA PRO A 193 -5.42 -15.75 1.31
C PRO A 193 -5.17 -14.49 0.47
N LEU A 194 -5.89 -14.35 -0.63
CA LEU A 194 -5.81 -13.23 -1.55
C LEU A 194 -7.19 -12.60 -1.73
N TRP A 195 -7.30 -11.32 -1.41
CA TRP A 195 -8.44 -10.49 -1.80
C TRP A 195 -8.08 -9.66 -3.04
N LEU A 196 -9.01 -9.63 -4.00
CA LEU A 196 -8.96 -8.81 -5.20
C LEU A 196 -10.26 -8.04 -5.30
N GLY A 197 -10.23 -6.72 -5.29
CA GLY A 197 -11.44 -5.90 -5.39
C GLY A 197 -11.12 -4.45 -5.71
N ASP A 198 -12.11 -3.71 -6.17
CA ASP A 198 -12.03 -2.29 -6.55
C ASP A 198 -12.25 -1.33 -5.36
N SER A 199 -12.93 -1.82 -4.32
CA SER A 199 -13.29 -1.04 -3.14
C SER A 199 -13.04 -1.81 -1.86
N TYR A 200 -12.46 -1.16 -0.87
CA TYR A 200 -12.15 -1.76 0.43
C TYR A 200 -13.39 -2.12 1.27
N HIS A 201 -14.59 -1.69 0.88
CA HIS A 201 -15.83 -2.18 1.52
C HIS A 201 -15.95 -3.71 1.41
N THR A 202 -15.61 -4.30 0.25
CA THR A 202 -15.58 -5.76 0.07
C THR A 202 -14.38 -6.40 0.76
N GLY A 203 -13.25 -5.69 0.88
CA GLY A 203 -12.08 -6.13 1.64
C GLY A 203 -12.38 -6.28 3.13
N HIS A 204 -13.18 -5.39 3.69
CA HIS A 204 -13.62 -5.50 5.08
C HIS A 204 -14.46 -6.76 5.34
N GLN A 205 -15.33 -7.12 4.39
CA GLN A 205 -16.12 -8.37 4.48
C GLN A 205 -15.22 -9.62 4.45
N PHE A 206 -14.15 -9.58 3.64
CA PHE A 206 -13.17 -10.67 3.57
C PHE A 206 -12.42 -10.88 4.90
N LEU A 207 -12.21 -9.83 5.71
CA LEU A 207 -11.59 -9.96 7.04
C LEU A 207 -12.50 -10.69 8.04
N ALA A 208 -13.81 -10.69 7.82
CA ALA A 208 -14.79 -11.28 8.72
C ALA A 208 -15.11 -12.75 8.36
N SER A 209 -14.66 -13.23 7.18
CA SER A 209 -14.86 -14.60 6.70
C SER A 209 -13.72 -15.52 7.12
#